data_88a6833c3e6784f8220a94ee9ec3aa4b
#
_entry.id   88a6833c3e6784f8220a94ee9ec3aa4b
#
_cell.length_a   1.000
_cell.length_b   1.000
_cell.length_c   1.000
_cell.angle_alpha   90.00
_cell.angle_beta   90.00
_cell.angle_gamma   90.00
#
_symmetry.space_group_name_H-M   'P 1'
#
loop_
_entity.id
_entity.type
_entity.pdbx_description
1 polymer ?
#
loop_
_entity_poly.entity_id
_entity_poly.type
_entity_poly.pdbx_seq_one_letter_code
_entity_poly.pdbx_strand_id
1 'polypeptide(L)'
;MTILSSGTVLVSKTASDGAVQGHEFRTNDFAIHTVDNGPALYVRRIGSVVNDHGDQQIFQNNDGTTGVIGNRAGLLSIGSGDVGIEFHPNDNAIYPMNMSNYTLRDNAINLGSSDYRFSTAFITNGVTTGSDRNEKQDIAKLTATEMLVAARLSKTFHTYRWKDSFVEKGEDARIHTGTIAQELQAAFTAEGLDAGRYGMFMSDTWWGHDVEVPAVEADDTVDPAIEAKDAYTRNDHYKTEDEAPSGSIKKTRLGIRYPELLSFLAAYNEQ
;
A
#
# COMPACT_ATOMS: atom_id res chain seq x y z
N MET A 1 33.43 -2.26 -29.35
CA MET A 1 32.27 -3.18 -29.27
C MET A 1 32.77 -4.55 -29.64
N THR A 2 32.51 -5.54 -28.83
CA THR A 2 32.90 -6.96 -29.06
C THR A 2 31.61 -7.79 -29.04
N ILE A 3 31.48 -8.71 -29.99
CA ILE A 3 30.41 -9.69 -30.00
C ILE A 3 31.07 -11.06 -29.72
N LEU A 4 30.66 -11.72 -28.65
CA LEU A 4 31.14 -13.04 -28.27
C LEU A 4 30.48 -14.13 -29.14
N SER A 5 31.08 -15.31 -29.21
CA SER A 5 30.49 -16.48 -29.90
C SER A 5 29.13 -16.89 -29.31
N SER A 6 28.85 -16.54 -28.06
CA SER A 6 27.54 -16.69 -27.41
C SER A 6 26.46 -15.72 -27.93
N GLY A 7 26.83 -14.72 -28.73
CA GLY A 7 25.92 -13.63 -29.15
C GLY A 7 25.89 -12.44 -28.21
N THR A 8 26.54 -12.51 -27.06
CA THR A 8 26.60 -11.38 -26.10
C THR A 8 27.36 -10.21 -26.72
N VAL A 9 26.77 -9.01 -26.67
CA VAL A 9 27.38 -7.75 -27.13
C VAL A 9 28.03 -7.04 -25.96
N LEU A 10 29.30 -6.73 -26.04
CA LEU A 10 30.09 -6.02 -25.04
C LEU A 10 30.45 -4.62 -25.55
N VAL A 11 30.31 -3.61 -24.69
CA VAL A 11 30.76 -2.24 -24.96
C VAL A 11 31.71 -1.82 -23.85
N SER A 12 32.92 -1.39 -24.24
CA SER A 12 34.00 -0.98 -23.31
C SER A 12 34.50 -2.08 -22.39
N LYS A 13 34.37 -3.35 -22.79
CA LYS A 13 34.91 -4.51 -22.09
C LYS A 13 35.19 -5.65 -23.08
N THR A 14 36.02 -6.62 -22.67
CA THR A 14 36.51 -7.70 -23.54
C THR A 14 35.99 -9.08 -23.15
N ALA A 15 35.40 -9.20 -21.96
CA ALA A 15 34.84 -10.45 -21.45
C ALA A 15 33.46 -10.17 -20.80
N SER A 16 32.60 -11.19 -20.81
CA SER A 16 31.32 -11.15 -20.07
C SER A 16 31.62 -11.38 -18.59
N ASP A 17 31.60 -10.29 -17.81
CA ASP A 17 31.83 -10.28 -16.37
C ASP A 17 31.12 -9.07 -15.77
N GLY A 18 30.10 -9.32 -14.97
CA GLY A 18 29.29 -8.27 -14.33
C GLY A 18 30.10 -7.39 -13.35
N ALA A 19 31.26 -7.82 -12.87
CA ALA A 19 32.13 -7.05 -11.98
C ALA A 19 33.07 -6.10 -12.72
N VAL A 20 33.23 -6.27 -14.04
CA VAL A 20 34.11 -5.42 -14.87
C VAL A 20 33.32 -4.26 -15.47
N GLN A 21 33.86 -3.06 -15.37
CA GLN A 21 33.25 -1.83 -15.90
C GLN A 21 32.95 -1.96 -17.41
N GLY A 22 31.77 -1.51 -17.82
CA GLY A 22 31.29 -1.52 -19.20
C GLY A 22 29.81 -1.95 -19.28
N HIS A 23 29.36 -2.20 -20.52
CA HIS A 23 27.98 -2.60 -20.81
C HIS A 23 27.97 -3.96 -21.48
N GLU A 24 27.01 -4.81 -21.09
CA GLU A 24 26.75 -6.09 -21.71
C GLU A 24 25.27 -6.19 -22.09
N PHE A 25 25.00 -6.70 -23.29
CA PHE A 25 23.68 -7.14 -23.74
C PHE A 25 23.79 -8.64 -23.98
N ARG A 26 23.24 -9.43 -23.06
CA ARG A 26 23.37 -10.89 -23.08
C ARG A 26 22.23 -11.55 -23.84
N THR A 27 22.49 -12.73 -24.39
CA THR A 27 21.50 -13.49 -25.16
C THR A 27 20.42 -14.15 -24.32
N ASN A 28 20.57 -14.16 -22.98
CA ASN A 28 19.59 -14.65 -22.02
C ASN A 28 18.77 -13.52 -21.36
N ASP A 29 18.47 -12.49 -22.15
CA ASP A 29 17.44 -11.48 -21.91
C ASP A 29 17.71 -10.39 -20.87
N PHE A 30 18.98 -10.10 -20.54
CA PHE A 30 19.26 -8.94 -19.69
C PHE A 30 20.46 -8.10 -20.16
N ALA A 31 20.48 -6.86 -19.70
CA ALA A 31 21.57 -5.92 -19.90
C ALA A 31 22.24 -5.59 -18.57
N ILE A 32 23.58 -5.61 -18.54
CA ILE A 32 24.37 -5.21 -17.38
C ILE A 32 25.11 -3.90 -17.71
N HIS A 33 25.00 -2.92 -16.82
CA HIS A 33 25.71 -1.66 -16.88
C HIS A 33 26.55 -1.49 -15.62
N THR A 34 27.87 -1.71 -15.72
CA THR A 34 28.80 -1.61 -14.58
C THR A 34 29.67 -0.39 -14.72
N VAL A 35 29.66 0.47 -13.71
CA VAL A 35 30.51 1.64 -13.59
C VAL A 35 31.16 1.68 -12.22
N ASP A 36 32.37 2.23 -12.13
CA ASP A 36 33.12 2.32 -10.89
C ASP A 36 32.62 3.49 -10.02
N ASN A 37 32.44 4.66 -10.63
CA ASN A 37 31.91 5.86 -9.98
C ASN A 37 30.92 6.57 -10.92
N GLY A 38 29.74 6.95 -10.39
CA GLY A 38 28.71 7.64 -11.14
C GLY A 38 27.49 6.75 -11.44
N PRO A 39 26.47 7.29 -12.13
CA PRO A 39 25.26 6.52 -12.44
C PRO A 39 25.53 5.44 -13.49
N ALA A 40 25.13 4.20 -13.19
CA ALA A 40 25.24 3.08 -14.12
C ALA A 40 24.28 3.20 -15.32
N LEU A 41 23.13 3.83 -15.12
CA LEU A 41 22.14 4.09 -16.17
C LEU A 41 21.68 5.56 -16.10
N TYR A 42 21.83 6.28 -17.20
CA TYR A 42 21.32 7.63 -17.35
C TYR A 42 20.13 7.60 -18.32
N VAL A 43 18.91 7.68 -17.78
CA VAL A 43 17.69 7.74 -18.57
C VAL A 43 17.26 9.19 -18.71
N ARG A 44 17.25 9.70 -19.95
CA ARG A 44 16.87 11.07 -20.24
C ARG A 44 15.79 11.12 -21.32
N ARG A 45 14.65 11.73 -20.96
CA ARG A 45 13.66 12.18 -21.93
C ARG A 45 13.93 13.64 -22.28
N ILE A 46 13.95 13.97 -23.55
CA ILE A 46 14.11 15.34 -24.03
C ILE A 46 12.72 15.83 -24.45
N GLY A 47 12.18 16.77 -23.67
CA GLY A 47 10.92 17.46 -23.96
C GLY A 47 11.14 18.97 -23.96
N SER A 48 10.31 19.70 -24.65
CA SER A 48 10.53 21.12 -24.99
C SER A 48 9.71 22.09 -24.14
N VAL A 49 8.89 21.66 -23.17
CA VAL A 49 7.91 22.55 -22.55
C VAL A 49 7.80 22.42 -21.04
N VAL A 50 7.44 23.54 -20.42
CA VAL A 50 7.30 23.75 -18.97
C VAL A 50 6.32 22.80 -18.28
N ASN A 51 5.46 22.11 -19.02
CA ASN A 51 4.49 21.13 -18.52
C ASN A 51 4.73 19.73 -19.08
N ASP A 52 5.98 19.39 -19.42
CA ASP A 52 6.28 18.06 -19.93
C ASP A 52 6.05 17.00 -18.84
N HIS A 53 5.15 16.09 -19.13
CA HIS A 53 4.88 14.92 -18.31
C HIS A 53 4.92 13.66 -19.18
N GLY A 54 5.28 12.54 -18.59
CA GLY A 54 5.30 11.27 -19.28
C GLY A 54 6.31 10.29 -18.74
N ASP A 55 6.23 9.09 -19.29
CA ASP A 55 7.02 7.94 -18.89
C ASP A 55 8.49 8.13 -19.28
N GLN A 56 9.39 7.79 -18.37
CA GLN A 56 10.82 7.66 -18.60
C GLN A 56 11.26 6.20 -18.64
N GLN A 57 10.67 5.37 -17.79
CA GLN A 57 10.82 3.92 -17.80
C GLN A 57 9.45 3.26 -17.67
N ILE A 58 9.19 2.27 -18.50
CA ILE A 58 7.95 1.49 -18.47
C ILE A 58 8.33 0.05 -18.15
N PHE A 59 7.68 -0.52 -17.14
CA PHE A 59 7.77 -1.93 -16.78
C PHE A 59 6.57 -2.65 -17.37
N GLN A 60 6.82 -3.71 -18.14
CA GLN A 60 5.77 -4.47 -18.82
C GLN A 60 5.95 -5.97 -18.59
N ASN A 61 4.86 -6.70 -18.65
CA ASN A 61 4.81 -8.14 -18.83
C ASN A 61 3.96 -8.46 -20.07
N ASN A 62 3.63 -9.75 -20.26
CA ASN A 62 2.82 -10.19 -21.41
C ASN A 62 1.40 -9.60 -21.42
N ASP A 63 0.88 -9.17 -20.28
CA ASP A 63 -0.47 -8.61 -20.13
C ASP A 63 -0.51 -7.08 -20.27
N GLY A 64 0.66 -6.44 -20.40
CA GLY A 64 0.78 -4.99 -20.57
C GLY A 64 1.67 -4.28 -19.55
N THR A 65 1.44 -2.99 -19.36
CA THR A 65 2.22 -2.16 -18.44
C THR A 65 1.90 -2.48 -17.00
N THR A 66 2.92 -2.87 -16.23
CA THR A 66 2.82 -3.18 -14.80
C THR A 66 3.19 -2.01 -13.91
N GLY A 67 3.99 -1.07 -14.41
CA GLY A 67 4.38 0.13 -13.67
C GLY A 67 5.21 1.10 -14.49
N VAL A 68 5.37 2.31 -13.98
CA VAL A 68 6.05 3.41 -14.64
C VAL A 68 6.89 4.21 -13.64
N ILE A 69 8.07 4.62 -14.07
CA ILE A 69 8.80 5.76 -13.51
C ILE A 69 8.74 6.88 -14.54
N GLY A 70 8.20 8.02 -14.17
CA GLY A 70 7.99 9.14 -15.06
C GLY A 70 8.21 10.49 -14.41
N ASN A 71 7.78 11.54 -15.09
CA ASN A 71 7.81 12.89 -14.53
C ASN A 71 6.56 13.70 -14.90
N ARG A 72 6.21 14.64 -14.03
CA ARG A 72 5.24 15.70 -14.27
C ARG A 72 5.89 17.04 -13.91
N ALA A 73 5.97 17.95 -14.88
CA ALA A 73 6.60 19.27 -14.69
C ALA A 73 8.00 19.21 -14.06
N GLY A 74 8.81 18.19 -14.40
CA GLY A 74 10.16 17.99 -13.88
C GLY A 74 10.24 17.29 -12.51
N LEU A 75 9.10 16.88 -11.93
CA LEU A 75 9.03 16.17 -10.64
C LEU A 75 8.94 14.65 -10.86
N LEU A 76 9.76 13.90 -10.14
CA LEU A 76 9.77 12.44 -10.22
C LEU A 76 8.45 11.84 -9.75
N SER A 77 7.93 10.89 -10.53
CA SER A 77 6.70 10.15 -10.22
C SER A 77 6.92 8.66 -10.40
N ILE A 78 6.31 7.85 -9.54
CA ILE A 78 6.40 6.39 -9.58
C ILE A 78 5.03 5.79 -9.28
N GLY A 79 4.59 4.83 -10.09
CA GLY A 79 3.33 4.13 -9.81
C GLY A 79 2.86 3.20 -10.92
N SER A 80 1.61 2.78 -10.81
CA SER A 80 0.92 1.89 -11.74
C SER A 80 -0.53 2.30 -11.91
N GLY A 81 -1.01 2.38 -13.14
CA GLY A 81 -2.38 2.74 -13.44
C GLY A 81 -2.77 4.09 -12.83
N ASP A 82 -3.82 4.09 -12.01
CA ASP A 82 -4.32 5.30 -11.35
C ASP A 82 -3.76 5.52 -9.93
N VAL A 83 -2.77 4.70 -9.53
CA VAL A 83 -2.12 4.78 -8.21
C VAL A 83 -0.63 5.08 -8.37
N GLY A 84 -0.18 6.18 -7.77
CA GLY A 84 1.21 6.57 -7.77
C GLY A 84 1.52 7.66 -6.75
N ILE A 85 2.79 7.99 -6.66
CA ILE A 85 3.31 9.07 -5.82
C ILE A 85 4.21 10.00 -6.65
N GLU A 86 4.18 11.27 -6.30
CA GLU A 86 5.05 12.31 -6.85
C GLU A 86 5.87 12.95 -5.74
N PHE A 87 7.16 13.18 -5.97
CA PHE A 87 8.08 13.78 -5.00
C PHE A 87 8.17 15.28 -5.22
N HIS A 88 7.76 16.06 -4.23
CA HIS A 88 7.74 17.53 -4.23
C HIS A 88 8.85 18.12 -3.36
N PRO A 89 10.05 18.38 -3.91
CA PRO A 89 11.17 18.90 -3.13
C PRO A 89 10.93 20.31 -2.59
N ASN A 90 10.18 21.15 -3.27
CA ASN A 90 9.88 22.51 -2.80
C ASN A 90 8.96 22.53 -1.58
N ASP A 91 8.08 21.53 -1.45
CA ASP A 91 7.11 21.40 -0.36
C ASP A 91 7.58 20.41 0.71
N ASN A 92 8.73 19.74 0.50
CA ASN A 92 9.21 18.62 1.31
C ASN A 92 8.13 17.55 1.51
N ALA A 93 7.41 17.20 0.44
CA ALA A 93 6.22 16.34 0.50
C ALA A 93 6.22 15.24 -0.57
N ILE A 94 5.44 14.20 -0.31
CA ILE A 94 5.09 13.16 -1.28
C ILE A 94 3.59 13.26 -1.51
N TYR A 95 3.18 13.44 -2.76
CA TYR A 95 1.78 13.61 -3.13
C TYR A 95 1.22 12.37 -3.82
N PRO A 96 -0.03 11.97 -3.53
CA PRO A 96 -0.73 10.94 -4.27
C PRO A 96 -1.08 11.44 -5.68
N MET A 97 -0.92 10.57 -6.68
CA MET A 97 -1.21 10.92 -8.06
C MET A 97 -1.75 9.76 -8.89
N ASN A 98 -2.34 10.09 -10.02
CA ASN A 98 -2.74 9.17 -11.08
C ASN A 98 -1.62 9.11 -12.13
N MET A 99 -1.02 7.93 -12.32
CA MET A 99 0.06 7.74 -13.29
C MET A 99 -0.44 7.60 -14.74
N SER A 100 -1.72 7.24 -14.93
CA SER A 100 -2.27 7.11 -16.29
C SER A 100 -2.46 8.45 -17.00
N ASN A 101 -2.61 9.55 -16.25
CA ASN A 101 -2.85 10.89 -16.81
C ASN A 101 -2.02 11.99 -16.15
N TYR A 102 -1.11 11.63 -15.25
CA TYR A 102 -0.22 12.56 -14.55
C TYR A 102 -0.93 13.70 -13.81
N THR A 103 -2.03 13.39 -13.12
CA THR A 103 -2.75 14.35 -12.27
C THR A 103 -2.59 14.02 -10.78
N LEU A 104 -2.46 15.04 -9.94
CA LEU A 104 -2.52 14.86 -8.49
C LEU A 104 -3.91 14.41 -8.06
N ARG A 105 -3.98 13.60 -7.00
CA ARG A 105 -5.23 13.07 -6.45
C ARG A 105 -5.36 13.44 -4.99
N ASP A 106 -6.39 14.18 -4.67
CA ASP A 106 -6.77 14.46 -3.28
C ASP A 106 -7.78 13.43 -2.79
N ASN A 107 -7.60 12.94 -1.56
CA ASN A 107 -8.51 12.02 -0.86
C ASN A 107 -8.93 10.76 -1.66
N ALA A 108 -8.00 10.19 -2.45
CA ALA A 108 -8.34 9.11 -3.38
C ALA A 108 -7.44 7.86 -3.27
N ILE A 109 -6.30 7.94 -2.57
CA ILE A 109 -5.35 6.83 -2.45
C ILE A 109 -5.11 6.53 -0.98
N ASN A 110 -5.34 5.29 -0.59
CA ASN A 110 -5.11 4.82 0.78
C ASN A 110 -3.65 4.40 0.97
N LEU A 111 -3.13 4.60 2.18
CA LEU A 111 -1.89 3.98 2.63
C LEU A 111 -2.21 2.65 3.32
N GLY A 112 -2.13 1.56 2.57
CA GLY A 112 -2.59 0.24 3.01
C GLY A 112 -4.09 0.03 2.85
N SER A 113 -4.56 -1.13 3.29
CA SER A 113 -5.97 -1.55 3.26
C SER A 113 -6.31 -2.34 4.53
N SER A 114 -7.56 -2.72 4.70
CA SER A 114 -8.02 -3.52 5.84
C SER A 114 -7.36 -4.90 5.92
N ASP A 115 -6.91 -5.43 4.81
CA ASP A 115 -6.26 -6.73 4.64
C ASP A 115 -4.73 -6.63 4.54
N TYR A 116 -4.18 -5.57 3.94
CA TYR A 116 -2.75 -5.29 3.80
C TYR A 116 -2.36 -4.01 4.54
N ARG A 117 -2.08 -4.15 5.84
CA ARG A 117 -1.79 -3.03 6.74
C ARG A 117 -0.30 -2.79 6.87
N PHE A 118 0.09 -1.53 6.99
CA PHE A 118 1.42 -1.22 7.48
C PHE A 118 1.56 -1.62 8.96
N SER A 119 2.72 -2.13 9.33
CA SER A 119 3.01 -2.52 10.72
C SER A 119 3.00 -1.31 11.65
N THR A 120 3.69 -0.23 11.27
CA THR A 120 3.86 0.97 12.09
C THR A 120 4.14 2.17 11.20
N ALA A 121 3.68 3.35 11.63
CA ALA A 121 4.09 4.65 11.08
C ALA A 121 4.77 5.48 12.17
N PHE A 122 5.98 6.01 11.90
CA PHE A 122 6.70 6.93 12.79
C PHE A 122 6.49 8.36 12.31
N ILE A 123 5.63 9.12 12.98
CA ILE A 123 5.24 10.49 12.63
C ILE A 123 5.41 11.37 13.87
N THR A 124 6.34 12.31 13.81
CA THR A 124 6.73 13.15 14.98
C THR A 124 5.57 14.00 15.50
N ASN A 125 4.83 14.64 14.61
CA ASN A 125 3.78 15.60 14.98
C ASN A 125 2.36 15.03 14.91
N GLY A 126 2.22 13.71 14.73
CA GLY A 126 0.94 13.03 14.59
C GLY A 126 0.32 13.17 13.19
N VAL A 127 -0.89 12.63 13.04
CA VAL A 127 -1.66 12.67 11.79
C VAL A 127 -2.68 13.80 11.88
N THR A 128 -2.64 14.72 10.91
CA THR A 128 -3.63 15.79 10.79
C THR A 128 -4.80 15.30 9.94
N THR A 129 -6.01 15.39 10.48
CA THR A 129 -7.27 15.13 9.77
C THR A 129 -7.97 16.44 9.43
N GLY A 130 -8.51 16.56 8.21
CA GLY A 130 -9.30 17.71 7.80
C GLY A 130 -10.51 17.92 8.71
N SER A 131 -10.78 19.17 9.10
CA SER A 131 -11.91 19.53 9.96
C SER A 131 -12.49 20.92 9.63
N ASP A 132 -12.34 21.35 8.37
CA ASP A 132 -12.89 22.62 7.92
C ASP A 132 -14.43 22.58 7.94
N ARG A 133 -15.05 23.64 8.46
CA ARG A 133 -16.50 23.81 8.51
C ARG A 133 -17.13 23.82 7.11
N ASN A 134 -16.41 24.36 6.12
CA ASN A 134 -16.91 24.46 4.74
C ASN A 134 -17.00 23.11 4.01
N GLU A 135 -16.36 22.08 4.56
CA GLU A 135 -16.38 20.70 4.05
C GLU A 135 -17.40 19.82 4.79
N LYS A 136 -18.16 20.41 5.74
CA LYS A 136 -19.11 19.69 6.61
C LYS A 136 -20.51 20.22 6.43
N GLN A 137 -21.49 19.35 6.51
CA GLN A 137 -22.92 19.67 6.57
C GLN A 137 -23.57 19.01 7.79
N ASP A 138 -24.81 19.36 8.09
CA ASP A 138 -25.63 18.80 9.18
C ASP A 138 -24.94 18.85 10.55
N ILE A 139 -24.21 19.95 10.82
CA ILE A 139 -23.48 20.16 12.06
C ILE A 139 -24.45 20.33 13.21
N ALA A 140 -24.53 19.31 14.08
CA ALA A 140 -25.45 19.29 15.22
C ALA A 140 -24.77 18.71 16.47
N LYS A 141 -25.40 18.89 17.64
CA LYS A 141 -25.06 18.16 18.86
C LYS A 141 -25.58 16.72 18.78
N LEU A 142 -25.07 15.83 19.65
CA LEU A 142 -25.59 14.48 19.76
C LEU A 142 -27.08 14.50 20.13
N THR A 143 -27.82 13.63 19.48
CA THR A 143 -29.25 13.39 19.82
C THR A 143 -29.36 12.62 21.13
N ALA A 144 -30.54 12.58 21.74
CA ALA A 144 -30.80 11.80 22.96
C ALA A 144 -30.46 10.31 22.77
N THR A 145 -30.72 9.74 21.60
CA THR A 145 -30.41 8.34 21.28
C THR A 145 -28.91 8.14 21.16
N GLU A 146 -28.17 9.04 20.52
CA GLU A 146 -26.70 8.99 20.44
C GLU A 146 -26.04 9.15 21.81
N MET A 147 -26.65 9.95 22.71
CA MET A 147 -26.21 10.05 24.11
C MET A 147 -26.33 8.71 24.85
N LEU A 148 -27.38 7.93 24.59
CA LEU A 148 -27.52 6.58 25.16
C LEU A 148 -26.48 5.62 24.61
N VAL A 149 -26.18 5.67 23.31
CA VAL A 149 -25.08 4.91 22.70
C VAL A 149 -23.74 5.27 23.37
N ALA A 150 -23.43 6.56 23.52
CA ALA A 150 -22.20 7.02 24.15
C ALA A 150 -22.07 6.54 25.61
N ALA A 151 -23.17 6.56 26.36
CA ALA A 151 -23.22 6.01 27.73
C ALA A 151 -22.93 4.51 27.78
N ARG A 152 -23.31 3.72 26.77
CA ARG A 152 -22.95 2.31 26.64
C ARG A 152 -21.49 2.18 26.28
N LEU A 153 -21.00 2.90 25.26
CA LEU A 153 -19.64 2.83 24.76
C LEU A 153 -18.61 3.24 25.82
N SER A 154 -18.94 4.18 26.70
CA SER A 154 -18.04 4.57 27.82
C SER A 154 -17.66 3.40 28.75
N LYS A 155 -18.39 2.28 28.71
CA LYS A 155 -18.19 1.10 29.55
C LYS A 155 -17.58 -0.09 28.82
N THR A 156 -17.22 0.05 27.53
CA THR A 156 -16.71 -1.04 26.69
C THR A 156 -15.21 -1.03 26.49
N PHE A 157 -14.48 -0.24 27.27
CA PHE A 157 -13.02 -0.24 27.20
C PHE A 157 -12.43 -1.39 27.99
N HIS A 158 -11.61 -2.20 27.34
CA HIS A 158 -10.95 -3.39 27.87
C HIS A 158 -9.44 -3.29 27.71
N THR A 159 -8.72 -4.11 28.47
CA THR A 159 -7.34 -4.45 28.17
C THR A 159 -7.30 -5.78 27.42
N TYR A 160 -6.40 -5.91 26.45
CA TYR A 160 -6.23 -7.12 25.65
C TYR A 160 -4.80 -7.29 25.15
N ARG A 161 -4.48 -8.49 24.65
CA ARG A 161 -3.28 -8.77 23.88
C ARG A 161 -3.68 -9.26 22.49
N TRP A 162 -2.86 -8.94 21.49
CA TRP A 162 -3.04 -9.50 20.14
C TRP A 162 -2.70 -10.99 20.17
N LYS A 163 -3.52 -11.83 19.55
CA LYS A 163 -3.36 -13.29 19.53
C LYS A 163 -2.00 -13.71 18.97
N ASP A 164 -1.58 -13.13 17.84
CA ASP A 164 -0.32 -13.44 17.19
C ASP A 164 0.87 -13.06 18.07
N SER A 165 0.83 -11.88 18.70
CA SER A 165 1.86 -11.46 19.65
C SER A 165 1.91 -12.36 20.90
N PHE A 166 0.77 -12.86 21.35
CA PHE A 166 0.72 -13.77 22.47
C PHE A 166 1.27 -15.16 22.11
N VAL A 167 1.00 -15.65 20.90
CA VAL A 167 1.59 -16.92 20.40
C VAL A 167 3.11 -16.80 20.30
N GLU A 168 3.63 -15.64 19.84
CA GLU A 168 5.07 -15.40 19.67
C GLU A 168 5.81 -15.18 21.01
N LYS A 169 5.21 -14.41 21.93
CA LYS A 169 5.88 -13.83 23.12
C LYS A 169 5.32 -14.30 24.46
N GLY A 170 4.22 -15.07 24.45
CA GLY A 170 3.55 -15.50 25.66
C GLY A 170 3.14 -14.33 26.57
N GLU A 171 3.45 -14.44 27.85
CA GLU A 171 3.13 -13.41 28.84
C GLU A 171 3.87 -12.08 28.65
N ASP A 172 4.96 -12.05 27.88
CA ASP A 172 5.70 -10.84 27.50
C ASP A 172 5.03 -10.03 26.37
N ALA A 173 3.94 -10.54 25.78
CA ALA A 173 3.15 -9.79 24.82
C ALA A 173 2.54 -8.54 25.47
N ARG A 174 2.68 -7.39 24.79
CA ARG A 174 2.19 -6.09 25.30
C ARG A 174 0.69 -6.12 25.55
N ILE A 175 0.28 -5.49 26.65
CA ILE A 175 -1.12 -5.21 26.95
C ILE A 175 -1.52 -3.92 26.24
N HIS A 176 -2.63 -3.97 25.53
CA HIS A 176 -3.26 -2.86 24.85
C HIS A 176 -4.57 -2.49 25.54
N THR A 177 -5.04 -1.27 25.33
CA THR A 177 -6.34 -0.79 25.82
C THR A 177 -7.17 -0.29 24.63
N GLY A 178 -8.45 -0.65 24.62
CA GLY A 178 -9.39 -0.23 23.59
C GLY A 178 -10.73 -0.90 23.75
N THR A 179 -11.66 -0.60 22.84
CA THR A 179 -12.96 -1.27 22.75
C THR A 179 -12.98 -2.31 21.64
N ILE A 180 -13.91 -3.24 21.70
CA ILE A 180 -14.13 -4.28 20.70
C ILE A 180 -15.15 -3.79 19.68
N ALA A 181 -14.84 -3.91 18.37
CA ALA A 181 -15.69 -3.37 17.31
C ALA A 181 -17.10 -3.98 17.30
N GLN A 182 -17.23 -5.26 17.68
CA GLN A 182 -18.52 -5.93 17.84
C GLN A 182 -19.35 -5.33 18.99
N GLU A 183 -18.72 -4.93 20.09
CA GLU A 183 -19.40 -4.29 21.20
C GLU A 183 -19.85 -2.87 20.86
N LEU A 184 -19.03 -2.14 20.08
CA LEU A 184 -19.42 -0.86 19.52
C LEU A 184 -20.66 -1.02 18.62
N GLN A 185 -20.65 -1.97 17.69
CA GLN A 185 -21.80 -2.25 16.84
C GLN A 185 -23.05 -2.61 17.65
N ALA A 186 -22.91 -3.45 18.68
CA ALA A 186 -24.00 -3.84 19.55
C ALA A 186 -24.58 -2.66 20.35
N ALA A 187 -23.75 -1.70 20.77
CA ALA A 187 -24.21 -0.51 21.48
C ALA A 187 -25.12 0.38 20.60
N PHE A 188 -24.79 0.55 19.33
CA PHE A 188 -25.64 1.24 18.36
C PHE A 188 -26.94 0.49 18.11
N THR A 189 -26.84 -0.82 17.85
CA THR A 189 -28.01 -1.67 17.59
C THR A 189 -28.99 -1.68 18.76
N ALA A 190 -28.50 -1.66 20.01
CA ALA A 190 -29.32 -1.64 21.21
C ALA A 190 -30.19 -0.38 21.33
N GLU A 191 -29.78 0.72 20.71
CA GLU A 191 -30.52 1.98 20.64
C GLU A 191 -31.23 2.20 19.30
N GLY A 192 -31.32 1.15 18.46
CA GLY A 192 -31.98 1.21 17.15
C GLY A 192 -31.24 1.98 16.09
N LEU A 193 -29.92 2.22 16.27
CA LEU A 193 -29.06 2.88 15.31
C LEU A 193 -28.16 1.88 14.58
N ASP A 194 -27.75 2.26 13.35
CA ASP A 194 -26.80 1.50 12.56
C ASP A 194 -25.40 2.10 12.70
N ALA A 195 -24.47 1.34 13.31
CA ALA A 195 -23.06 1.75 13.48
C ALA A 195 -22.37 2.03 12.14
N GLY A 196 -22.76 1.37 11.05
CA GLY A 196 -22.19 1.56 9.72
C GLY A 196 -22.41 2.97 9.13
N ARG A 197 -23.33 3.75 9.70
CA ARG A 197 -23.56 5.16 9.34
C ARG A 197 -22.62 6.14 10.04
N TYR A 198 -21.84 5.68 11.00
CA TYR A 198 -20.93 6.50 11.80
C TYR A 198 -19.49 6.20 11.43
N GLY A 199 -18.73 7.23 11.11
CA GLY A 199 -17.35 7.11 10.63
C GLY A 199 -16.40 6.41 11.60
N MET A 200 -16.73 6.36 12.91
CA MET A 200 -15.96 5.65 13.91
C MET A 200 -15.95 4.13 13.73
N PHE A 201 -16.93 3.54 13.05
CA PHE A 201 -17.05 2.11 12.81
C PHE A 201 -16.70 1.78 11.36
N MET A 202 -15.90 0.74 11.17
CA MET A 202 -15.51 0.22 9.86
C MET A 202 -15.83 -1.26 9.76
N SER A 203 -16.36 -1.67 8.61
CA SER A 203 -16.62 -3.07 8.27
C SER A 203 -16.23 -3.29 6.82
N ASP A 204 -15.06 -3.88 6.61
CA ASP A 204 -14.53 -4.17 5.28
C ASP A 204 -14.65 -5.66 4.97
N THR A 205 -15.15 -5.98 3.79
CA THR A 205 -15.33 -7.34 3.32
C THR A 205 -14.57 -7.54 2.02
N TRP A 206 -13.91 -8.70 1.90
CA TRP A 206 -13.22 -9.14 0.70
C TRP A 206 -13.29 -10.66 0.56
N TRP A 207 -12.89 -11.18 -0.60
CA TRP A 207 -12.80 -12.61 -0.87
C TRP A 207 -11.32 -12.97 -1.03
N GLY A 208 -10.82 -13.83 -0.16
CA GLY A 208 -9.46 -14.37 -0.22
C GLY A 208 -9.42 -15.68 -1.01
N HIS A 209 -8.45 -15.81 -1.90
CA HIS A 209 -8.19 -17.02 -2.66
C HIS A 209 -6.74 -17.42 -2.50
N ASP A 210 -6.52 -18.64 -2.01
CA ASP A 210 -5.18 -19.16 -1.82
C ASP A 210 -4.68 -19.81 -3.12
N VAL A 211 -3.54 -19.34 -3.62
CA VAL A 211 -2.88 -19.82 -4.83
C VAL A 211 -1.58 -20.49 -4.45
N GLU A 212 -1.47 -21.78 -4.73
CA GLU A 212 -0.22 -22.53 -4.55
C GLU A 212 0.78 -22.12 -5.64
N VAL A 213 1.90 -21.54 -5.22
CA VAL A 213 3.03 -21.21 -6.10
C VAL A 213 4.07 -22.32 -5.94
N PRO A 214 4.37 -23.08 -7.01
CA PRO A 214 5.31 -24.19 -6.92
C PRO A 214 6.73 -23.72 -6.61
N ALA A 215 7.52 -24.63 -6.04
CA ALA A 215 8.96 -24.42 -5.88
C ALA A 215 9.64 -24.22 -7.24
N VAL A 216 10.70 -23.44 -7.24
CA VAL A 216 11.60 -23.28 -8.38
C VAL A 216 12.91 -24.00 -8.02
N GLU A 217 13.31 -24.97 -8.82
CA GLU A 217 14.59 -25.63 -8.66
C GLU A 217 15.74 -24.71 -9.08
N ALA A 218 16.88 -24.84 -8.38
CA ALA A 218 18.09 -24.14 -8.79
C ALA A 218 18.57 -24.64 -10.15
N ASP A 219 19.02 -23.74 -11.00
CA ASP A 219 19.64 -24.07 -12.28
C ASP A 219 20.88 -23.21 -12.50
N ASP A 220 22.07 -23.80 -12.19
CA ASP A 220 23.36 -23.15 -12.38
C ASP A 220 23.85 -23.26 -13.82
N THR A 221 23.14 -23.97 -14.70
CA THR A 221 23.50 -24.14 -16.10
C THR A 221 23.06 -22.98 -16.98
N VAL A 222 22.17 -22.11 -16.47
CA VAL A 222 21.73 -20.88 -17.13
C VAL A 222 22.46 -19.65 -16.56
N ASP A 223 22.54 -18.58 -17.32
CA ASP A 223 23.15 -17.31 -16.89
C ASP A 223 22.14 -16.14 -17.09
N PRO A 224 21.67 -15.47 -16.02
CA PRO A 224 22.04 -15.74 -14.62
C PRO A 224 21.50 -17.08 -14.10
N ALA A 225 22.22 -17.69 -13.19
CA ALA A 225 21.76 -18.90 -12.51
C ALA A 225 20.38 -18.65 -11.86
N ILE A 226 19.52 -19.64 -11.93
CA ILE A 226 18.22 -19.61 -11.23
C ILE A 226 18.46 -20.06 -9.80
N GLU A 227 18.17 -19.20 -8.85
CA GLU A 227 18.18 -19.56 -7.43
C GLU A 227 16.96 -20.41 -7.08
N ALA A 228 17.17 -21.44 -6.26
CA ALA A 228 16.05 -22.21 -5.72
C ALA A 228 15.11 -21.33 -4.92
N LYS A 229 13.82 -21.55 -5.07
CA LYS A 229 12.76 -20.92 -4.26
C LYS A 229 11.82 -22.00 -3.77
N ASP A 230 11.55 -21.98 -2.47
CA ASP A 230 10.56 -22.88 -1.90
C ASP A 230 9.16 -22.60 -2.45
N ALA A 231 8.34 -23.64 -2.50
CA ALA A 231 6.92 -23.47 -2.75
C ALA A 231 6.27 -22.61 -1.64
N TYR A 232 5.32 -21.76 -2.01
CA TYR A 232 4.59 -20.95 -1.04
C TYR A 232 3.14 -20.75 -1.49
N THR A 233 2.29 -20.44 -0.53
CA THR A 233 0.91 -20.06 -0.80
C THR A 233 0.80 -18.54 -0.87
N ARG A 234 0.29 -18.03 -1.98
CA ARG A 234 -0.08 -16.61 -2.16
C ARG A 234 -1.57 -16.46 -1.92
N ASN A 235 -1.98 -15.50 -1.09
CA ASN A 235 -3.38 -15.18 -0.89
C ASN A 235 -3.77 -13.97 -1.75
N ASP A 236 -4.57 -14.19 -2.79
CA ASP A 236 -5.09 -13.16 -3.67
C ASP A 236 -6.42 -12.61 -3.12
N HIS A 237 -6.67 -11.33 -3.32
CA HIS A 237 -7.80 -10.61 -2.74
C HIS A 237 -8.68 -9.98 -3.82
N TYR A 238 -9.99 -10.17 -3.69
CA TYR A 238 -11.00 -9.65 -4.59
C TYR A 238 -12.02 -8.82 -3.82
N LYS A 239 -12.45 -7.70 -4.39
CA LYS A 239 -13.39 -6.77 -3.74
C LYS A 239 -14.82 -7.27 -3.74
N THR A 240 -15.18 -8.04 -4.76
CA THR A 240 -16.54 -8.57 -4.93
C THR A 240 -16.50 -10.08 -5.10
N GLU A 241 -17.63 -10.74 -4.87
CA GLU A 241 -17.79 -12.17 -5.07
C GLU A 241 -17.68 -12.55 -6.56
N ASP A 242 -18.18 -11.69 -7.43
CA ASP A 242 -18.17 -11.91 -8.88
C ASP A 242 -16.76 -11.86 -9.49
N GLU A 243 -15.85 -11.09 -8.89
CA GLU A 243 -14.45 -11.03 -9.30
C GLU A 243 -13.64 -12.22 -8.77
N ALA A 244 -14.10 -12.87 -7.71
CA ALA A 244 -13.34 -13.88 -7.01
C ALA A 244 -13.45 -15.25 -7.69
N PRO A 245 -12.34 -16.01 -7.83
CA PRO A 245 -12.39 -17.39 -8.32
C PRO A 245 -13.27 -18.29 -7.44
N SER A 246 -13.79 -19.35 -8.05
CA SER A 246 -14.56 -20.37 -7.30
C SER A 246 -13.70 -20.96 -6.16
N GLY A 247 -14.29 -21.10 -4.99
CA GLY A 247 -13.59 -21.56 -3.78
C GLY A 247 -12.96 -20.46 -2.94
N SER A 248 -13.09 -19.20 -3.34
CA SER A 248 -12.65 -18.07 -2.52
C SER A 248 -13.47 -17.95 -1.23
N ILE A 249 -12.81 -17.55 -0.16
CA ILE A 249 -13.41 -17.44 1.17
C ILE A 249 -13.73 -15.98 1.47
N LYS A 250 -15.01 -15.70 1.76
CA LYS A 250 -15.44 -14.39 2.25
C LYS A 250 -14.84 -14.10 3.61
N LYS A 251 -14.16 -12.97 3.74
CA LYS A 251 -13.54 -12.47 4.97
C LYS A 251 -14.09 -11.08 5.29
N THR A 252 -14.32 -10.81 6.57
CA THR A 252 -14.74 -9.47 7.02
C THR A 252 -13.87 -9.05 8.20
N ARG A 253 -13.39 -7.82 8.16
CA ARG A 253 -12.66 -7.20 9.27
C ARG A 253 -13.39 -5.97 9.75
N LEU A 254 -13.65 -5.93 11.05
CA LEU A 254 -14.18 -4.77 11.72
C LEU A 254 -13.04 -3.91 12.25
N GLY A 255 -13.22 -2.59 12.23
CA GLY A 255 -12.26 -1.62 12.70
C GLY A 255 -12.92 -0.44 13.42
N ILE A 256 -12.11 0.30 14.16
CA ILE A 256 -12.54 1.50 14.88
C ILE A 256 -11.58 2.64 14.57
N ARG A 257 -12.14 3.79 14.19
CA ARG A 257 -11.41 5.06 14.15
C ARG A 257 -11.46 5.71 15.52
N TYR A 258 -10.45 5.43 16.34
CA TYR A 258 -10.38 5.91 17.71
C TYR A 258 -10.51 7.43 17.86
N PRO A 259 -9.94 8.29 17.00
CA PRO A 259 -10.15 9.74 17.12
C PRO A 259 -11.62 10.13 17.07
N GLU A 260 -12.42 9.52 16.20
CA GLU A 260 -13.86 9.78 16.10
C GLU A 260 -14.63 9.21 17.29
N LEU A 261 -14.32 7.99 17.73
CA LEU A 261 -14.90 7.41 18.94
C LEU A 261 -14.63 8.27 20.17
N LEU A 262 -13.39 8.71 20.36
CA LEU A 262 -13.04 9.56 21.51
C LEU A 262 -13.70 10.94 21.43
N SER A 263 -13.85 11.52 20.23
CA SER A 263 -14.60 12.77 20.03
C SER A 263 -16.08 12.60 20.35
N PHE A 264 -16.69 11.47 19.99
CA PHE A 264 -18.07 11.14 20.31
C PHE A 264 -18.29 11.02 21.83
N LEU A 265 -17.38 10.37 22.54
CA LEU A 265 -17.40 10.25 24.00
C LEU A 265 -17.12 11.59 24.70
N ALA A 266 -16.24 12.44 24.14
CA ALA A 266 -16.02 13.78 24.65
C ALA A 266 -17.29 14.64 24.54
N ALA A 267 -17.98 14.60 23.40
CA ALA A 267 -19.25 15.31 23.21
C ALA A 267 -20.34 14.83 24.16
N TYR A 268 -20.36 13.56 24.56
CA TYR A 268 -21.26 13.03 25.59
C TYR A 268 -20.97 13.63 26.96
N ASN A 269 -19.71 13.81 27.34
CA ASN A 269 -19.34 14.35 28.64
C ASN A 269 -19.59 15.87 28.78
N GLU A 270 -19.75 16.59 27.65
CA GLU A 270 -20.01 18.03 27.63
C GLU A 270 -21.52 18.41 27.70
N GLN A 271 -22.40 17.44 27.48
CA GLN A 271 -23.86 17.62 27.46
C GLN A 271 -24.54 17.10 28.73
#